data_0afdb0cc0ed3606210144db61bd41f4c
#
_entry.id   0afdb0cc0ed3606210144db61bd41f4c
#
_cell.length_a   1.000
_cell.length_b   1.000
_cell.length_c   1.000
_cell.angle_alpha   90.00
_cell.angle_beta   90.00
_cell.angle_gamma   90.00
#
_symmetry.space_group_name_H-M   'P 1'
#
loop_
_entity.id
_entity.type
_entity.pdbx_description
1 polymer ?
#
loop_
_entity_poly.entity_id
_entity_poly.type
_entity_poly.pdbx_seq_one_letter_code
_entity_poly.pdbx_strand_id
1 'polypeptide(L)'
;VEEFFAKLHEHGVHTALDTSGVGNLAAAERVLRHTDLVLCDLKFLTKAEYRQYCRADFGQVERFLQLTAMKGVPLWVRHVVVPGLTDSLENLRLVKARAESCPNLQKLEFLPFHKLCIEKYDRLGIEFPLRDTPAMNEAWLKQLLEKL
;
A
#
# COMPACT_ATOMS: atom_id res chain seq x y z
N VAL A 1 10.03 5.75 -15.12
CA VAL A 1 10.03 6.30 -13.74
C VAL A 1 11.46 6.62 -13.29
N GLU A 2 12.44 5.69 -13.39
CA GLU A 2 13.82 5.90 -12.96
C GLU A 2 14.42 7.19 -13.54
N GLU A 3 14.48 7.32 -14.87
CA GLU A 3 15.04 8.51 -15.56
C GLU A 3 14.28 9.79 -15.20
N PHE A 4 12.98 9.69 -15.01
CA PHE A 4 12.15 10.84 -14.62
C PHE A 4 12.49 11.31 -13.21
N PHE A 5 12.59 10.38 -12.24
CA PHE A 5 12.96 10.72 -10.86
C PHE A 5 14.40 11.25 -10.78
N ALA A 6 15.34 10.66 -11.54
CA ALA A 6 16.71 11.17 -11.62
C ALA A 6 16.75 12.64 -12.08
N LYS A 7 16.00 12.98 -13.13
CA LYS A 7 15.90 14.37 -13.61
C LYS A 7 15.27 15.32 -12.60
N LEU A 8 14.25 14.86 -11.87
CA LEU A 8 13.64 15.66 -10.80
C LEU A 8 14.65 15.97 -9.69
N HIS A 9 15.47 15.00 -9.29
CA HIS A 9 16.53 15.19 -8.30
C HIS A 9 17.58 16.19 -8.75
N GLU A 10 17.98 16.16 -10.04
CA GLU A 10 18.91 17.17 -10.61
C GLU A 10 18.38 18.61 -10.43
N HIS A 11 17.06 18.78 -10.33
CA HIS A 11 16.39 20.06 -10.11
C HIS A 11 15.98 20.31 -8.65
N GLY A 12 16.42 19.47 -7.72
CA GLY A 12 16.10 19.59 -6.29
C GLY A 12 14.63 19.32 -5.95
N VAL A 13 13.91 18.59 -6.81
CA VAL A 13 12.50 18.24 -6.59
C VAL A 13 12.39 16.93 -5.81
N HIS A 14 11.64 16.96 -4.72
CA HIS A 14 11.34 15.79 -3.91
C HIS A 14 10.47 14.77 -4.68
N THR A 15 10.84 13.50 -4.63
CA THR A 15 10.17 12.42 -5.33
C THR A 15 9.49 11.45 -4.36
N ALA A 16 8.27 11.06 -4.66
CA ALA A 16 7.54 10.05 -3.90
C ALA A 16 7.05 8.93 -4.81
N LEU A 17 7.40 7.68 -4.47
CA LEU A 17 6.96 6.49 -5.20
C LEU A 17 5.70 5.91 -4.53
N ASP A 18 4.56 6.02 -5.21
CA ASP A 18 3.30 5.38 -4.82
C ASP A 18 3.21 3.99 -5.48
N THR A 19 3.09 2.93 -4.67
CA THR A 19 3.20 1.55 -5.17
C THR A 19 2.46 0.54 -4.30
N SER A 20 2.09 -0.59 -4.90
CA SER A 20 1.64 -1.78 -4.17
C SER A 20 2.80 -2.70 -3.72
N GLY A 21 4.03 -2.38 -4.06
CA GLY A 21 5.20 -3.25 -3.82
C GLY A 21 5.29 -4.48 -4.72
N VAL A 22 4.35 -4.66 -5.64
CA VAL A 22 4.35 -5.77 -6.61
C VAL A 22 5.07 -5.34 -7.88
N GLY A 23 6.03 -6.15 -8.35
CA GLY A 23 6.73 -5.86 -9.59
C GLY A 23 8.15 -6.43 -9.65
N ASN A 24 8.92 -5.95 -10.62
CA ASN A 24 10.33 -6.35 -10.78
C ASN A 24 11.21 -5.68 -9.73
N LEU A 25 11.80 -6.46 -8.83
CA LEU A 25 12.62 -5.96 -7.72
C LEU A 25 13.87 -5.21 -8.19
N ALA A 26 14.52 -5.67 -9.26
CA ALA A 26 15.70 -4.99 -9.81
C ALA A 26 15.35 -3.61 -10.40
N ALA A 27 14.18 -3.48 -11.04
CA ALA A 27 13.66 -2.20 -11.49
C ALA A 27 13.33 -1.28 -10.32
N ALA A 28 12.68 -1.83 -9.27
CA ALA A 28 12.40 -1.09 -8.04
C ALA A 28 13.68 -0.56 -7.39
N GLU A 29 14.74 -1.38 -7.32
CA GLU A 29 16.02 -0.97 -6.76
C GLU A 29 16.62 0.24 -7.50
N ARG A 30 16.51 0.29 -8.82
CA ARG A 30 16.99 1.45 -9.59
C ARG A 30 16.18 2.71 -9.32
N VAL A 31 14.85 2.59 -9.27
CA VAL A 31 13.94 3.71 -8.96
C VAL A 31 14.21 4.27 -7.57
N LEU A 32 14.40 3.38 -6.57
CA LEU A 32 14.64 3.78 -5.18
C LEU A 32 15.91 4.61 -4.98
N ARG A 33 16.87 4.59 -5.90
CA ARG A 33 18.07 5.46 -5.84
C ARG A 33 17.71 6.95 -5.97
N HIS A 34 16.57 7.24 -6.55
CA HIS A 34 16.08 8.59 -6.84
C HIS A 34 14.71 8.83 -6.18
N THR A 35 14.43 8.14 -5.07
CA THR A 35 13.16 8.21 -4.35
C THR A 35 13.39 8.70 -2.93
N ASP A 36 12.75 9.79 -2.56
CA ASP A 36 12.85 10.40 -1.22
C ASP A 36 11.82 9.83 -0.25
N LEU A 37 10.72 9.28 -0.76
CA LEU A 37 9.64 8.70 0.02
C LEU A 37 8.96 7.57 -0.75
N VAL A 38 8.68 6.47 -0.08
CA VAL A 38 7.82 5.41 -0.60
C VAL A 38 6.48 5.44 0.13
N LEU A 39 5.38 5.47 -0.65
CA LEU A 39 4.02 5.19 -0.15
C LEU A 39 3.66 3.78 -0.61
N CYS A 40 3.62 2.83 0.30
CA CYS A 40 3.36 1.43 -0.03
C CYS A 40 2.00 0.97 0.50
N ASP A 41 1.15 0.49 -0.40
CA ASP A 41 -0.14 -0.10 -0.02
C ASP A 41 0.03 -1.54 0.44
N LEU A 42 -0.04 -1.78 1.73
CA LEU A 42 -0.14 -3.11 2.31
C LEU A 42 -1.61 -3.55 2.32
N LYS A 43 -2.00 -4.34 1.32
CA LYS A 43 -3.43 -4.65 1.09
C LYS A 43 -3.96 -5.76 1.99
N PHE A 44 -3.14 -6.79 2.25
CA PHE A 44 -3.44 -7.94 3.11
C PHE A 44 -2.17 -8.40 3.82
N LEU A 45 -2.28 -9.45 4.65
CA LEU A 45 -1.17 -9.95 5.45
C LEU A 45 -0.76 -11.38 5.10
N THR A 46 -1.52 -12.06 4.25
CA THR A 46 -1.27 -13.46 3.90
C THR A 46 -1.13 -13.68 2.40
N LYS A 47 -0.38 -14.73 2.03
CA LYS A 47 -0.26 -15.16 0.62
C LYS A 47 -1.60 -15.58 0.01
N ALA A 48 -2.49 -16.18 0.81
CA ALA A 48 -3.79 -16.62 0.36
C ALA A 48 -4.66 -15.42 -0.06
N GLU A 49 -4.74 -14.40 0.79
CA GLU A 49 -5.50 -13.17 0.51
C GLU A 49 -4.94 -12.40 -0.69
N TYR A 50 -3.61 -12.27 -0.78
CA TYR A 50 -2.99 -11.61 -1.94
C TYR A 50 -3.30 -12.33 -3.25
N ARG A 51 -3.29 -13.67 -3.27
CA ARG A 51 -3.69 -14.45 -4.45
C ARG A 51 -5.16 -14.26 -4.79
N GLN A 52 -6.02 -14.31 -3.78
CA GLN A 52 -7.47 -14.23 -3.95
C GLN A 52 -7.93 -12.85 -4.41
N TYR A 53 -7.49 -11.79 -3.75
CA TYR A 53 -8.02 -10.43 -3.94
C TYR A 53 -7.13 -9.54 -4.82
N CYS A 54 -5.82 -9.74 -4.80
CA CYS A 54 -4.87 -8.92 -5.57
C CYS A 54 -4.33 -9.63 -6.81
N ARG A 55 -4.53 -10.95 -6.94
CA ARG A 55 -3.91 -11.81 -7.96
C ARG A 55 -2.40 -11.63 -8.03
N ALA A 56 -1.77 -11.44 -6.87
CA ALA A 56 -0.36 -11.13 -6.70
C ALA A 56 0.31 -12.05 -5.65
N ASP A 57 1.64 -12.04 -5.63
CA ASP A 57 2.42 -12.75 -4.61
C ASP A 57 2.82 -11.79 -3.48
N PHE A 58 2.36 -12.07 -2.26
CA PHE A 58 2.72 -11.32 -1.07
C PHE A 58 4.24 -11.29 -0.82
N GLY A 59 4.95 -12.37 -1.18
CA GLY A 59 6.40 -12.40 -1.06
C GLY A 59 7.12 -11.32 -1.87
N GLN A 60 6.52 -10.82 -2.95
CA GLN A 60 7.08 -9.66 -3.68
C GLN A 60 7.00 -8.39 -2.84
N VAL A 61 5.85 -8.17 -2.19
CA VAL A 61 5.65 -7.02 -1.31
C VAL A 61 6.62 -7.06 -0.13
N GLU A 62 6.79 -8.22 0.50
CA GLU A 62 7.74 -8.39 1.60
C GLU A 62 9.18 -8.06 1.18
N ARG A 63 9.64 -8.58 0.03
CA ARG A 63 10.97 -8.28 -0.52
C ARG A 63 11.12 -6.80 -0.89
N PHE A 64 10.05 -6.18 -1.39
CA PHE A 64 10.07 -4.74 -1.69
C PHE A 64 10.21 -3.91 -0.40
N LEU A 65 9.44 -4.21 0.65
CA LEU A 65 9.57 -3.54 1.95
C LEU A 65 10.97 -3.70 2.55
N GLN A 66 11.54 -4.92 2.48
CA GLN A 66 12.93 -5.16 2.89
C GLN A 66 13.92 -4.32 2.08
N LEU A 67 13.71 -4.21 0.77
CA LEU A 67 14.57 -3.40 -0.11
C LEU A 67 14.51 -1.92 0.26
N THR A 68 13.33 -1.36 0.55
CA THR A 68 13.21 0.05 1.00
C THR A 68 13.98 0.28 2.30
N ALA A 69 13.91 -0.65 3.24
CA ALA A 69 14.64 -0.59 4.50
C ALA A 69 16.17 -0.68 4.28
N MET A 70 16.63 -1.61 3.43
CA MET A 70 18.07 -1.74 3.09
C MET A 70 18.62 -0.48 2.42
N LYS A 71 17.80 0.21 1.63
CA LYS A 71 18.19 1.48 0.97
C LYS A 71 18.02 2.70 1.87
N GLY A 72 17.44 2.55 3.05
CA GLY A 72 17.18 3.65 3.98
C GLY A 72 16.16 4.66 3.46
N VAL A 73 15.31 4.29 2.48
CA VAL A 73 14.31 5.19 1.92
C VAL A 73 13.14 5.30 2.90
N PRO A 74 12.72 6.50 3.31
CA PRO A 74 11.55 6.72 4.15
C PRO A 74 10.30 6.00 3.63
N LEU A 75 9.54 5.36 4.53
CA LEU A 75 8.38 4.54 4.18
C LEU A 75 7.12 5.04 4.90
N TRP A 76 6.08 5.27 4.12
CA TRP A 76 4.69 5.35 4.60
C TRP A 76 3.96 4.09 4.17
N VAL A 77 3.38 3.38 5.13
CA VAL A 77 2.51 2.23 4.84
C VAL A 77 1.06 2.71 4.86
N ARG A 78 0.30 2.34 3.84
CA ARG A 78 -1.14 2.60 3.77
C ARG A 78 -1.90 1.28 3.74
N HIS A 79 -3.02 1.23 4.44
CA HIS A 79 -3.92 0.09 4.43
C HIS A 79 -5.36 0.55 4.27
N VAL A 80 -6.04 0.04 3.24
CA VAL A 80 -7.46 0.36 3.01
C VAL A 80 -8.32 -0.57 3.87
N VAL A 81 -9.14 0.03 4.72
CA VAL A 81 -10.07 -0.69 5.60
C VAL A 81 -11.37 -0.94 4.88
N VAL A 82 -11.61 -2.20 4.51
CA VAL A 82 -12.76 -2.66 3.73
C VAL A 82 -13.76 -3.33 4.64
N PRO A 83 -15.02 -2.84 4.72
CA PRO A 83 -16.06 -3.43 5.56
C PRO A 83 -16.30 -4.91 5.27
N GLY A 84 -16.31 -5.71 6.33
CA GLY A 84 -16.50 -7.17 6.26
C GLY A 84 -15.32 -7.96 5.73
N LEU A 85 -14.20 -7.30 5.40
CA LEU A 85 -13.01 -7.97 4.87
C LEU A 85 -11.75 -7.67 5.70
N THR A 86 -11.45 -6.39 5.93
CA THR A 86 -10.23 -5.99 6.65
C THR A 86 -10.49 -5.06 7.85
N ASP A 87 -11.74 -4.85 8.24
CA ASP A 87 -12.19 -3.90 9.27
C ASP A 87 -12.23 -4.49 10.70
N SER A 88 -11.72 -5.70 10.92
CA SER A 88 -11.60 -6.24 12.27
C SER A 88 -10.45 -5.58 13.03
N LEU A 89 -10.66 -5.34 14.34
CA LEU A 89 -9.63 -4.77 15.21
C LEU A 89 -8.35 -5.63 15.25
N GLU A 90 -8.53 -6.95 15.17
CA GLU A 90 -7.41 -7.90 15.09
C GLU A 90 -6.59 -7.67 13.82
N ASN A 91 -7.23 -7.58 12.65
CA ASN A 91 -6.53 -7.31 11.39
C ASN A 91 -5.77 -5.98 11.45
N LEU A 92 -6.40 -4.92 11.97
CA LEU A 92 -5.76 -3.61 12.08
C LEU A 92 -4.53 -3.65 13.02
N ARG A 93 -4.59 -4.40 14.12
CA ARG A 93 -3.43 -4.63 15.00
C ARG A 93 -2.30 -5.38 14.30
N LEU A 94 -2.63 -6.40 13.53
CA LEU A 94 -1.64 -7.16 12.75
C LEU A 94 -0.99 -6.30 11.65
N VAL A 95 -1.78 -5.48 10.95
CA VAL A 95 -1.27 -4.51 9.98
C VAL A 95 -0.33 -3.51 10.64
N LYS A 96 -0.73 -2.96 11.80
CA LYS A 96 0.11 -2.05 12.58
C LYS A 96 1.44 -2.71 12.97
N ALA A 97 1.39 -3.89 13.58
CA ALA A 97 2.59 -4.63 13.97
C ALA A 97 3.50 -4.94 12.77
N ARG A 98 2.90 -5.31 11.61
CA ARG A 98 3.66 -5.56 10.38
C ARG A 98 4.32 -4.29 9.84
N ALA A 99 3.62 -3.16 9.85
CA ALA A 99 4.19 -1.89 9.42
C ALA A 99 5.32 -1.43 10.36
N GLU A 100 5.10 -1.50 11.68
CA GLU A 100 6.08 -1.14 12.71
C GLU A 100 7.34 -2.01 12.70
N SER A 101 7.28 -3.21 12.12
CA SER A 101 8.47 -4.05 11.91
C SER A 101 9.40 -3.54 10.79
N CYS A 102 8.99 -2.53 10.02
CA CYS A 102 9.84 -1.91 9.01
C CYS A 102 10.67 -0.79 9.66
N PRO A 103 12.03 -0.91 9.72
CA PRO A 103 12.87 0.04 10.47
C PRO A 103 12.87 1.46 9.89
N ASN A 104 12.47 1.61 8.63
CA ASN A 104 12.38 2.88 7.91
C ASN A 104 10.94 3.46 7.89
N LEU A 105 10.01 2.89 8.66
CA LEU A 105 8.64 3.38 8.76
C LEU A 105 8.61 4.78 9.36
N GLN A 106 7.99 5.72 8.67
CA GLN A 106 7.69 7.06 9.19
C GLN A 106 6.21 7.25 9.52
N LYS A 107 5.32 6.58 8.76
CA LYS A 107 3.87 6.75 8.93
C LYS A 107 3.12 5.48 8.56
N LEU A 108 2.08 5.18 9.33
CA LEU A 108 1.03 4.22 8.97
C LEU A 108 -0.29 4.97 8.82
N GLU A 109 -0.97 4.76 7.69
CA GLU A 109 -2.30 5.32 7.44
C GLU A 109 -3.32 4.22 7.19
N PHE A 110 -4.44 4.29 7.89
CA PHE A 110 -5.63 3.49 7.61
C PHE A 110 -6.60 4.35 6.80
N LEU A 111 -6.88 3.93 5.58
CA LEU A 111 -7.73 4.67 4.64
C LEU A 111 -9.13 4.05 4.57
N PRO A 112 -10.20 4.84 4.55
CA PRO A 112 -11.52 4.31 4.35
C PRO A 112 -11.68 3.75 2.93
N PHE A 113 -12.29 2.56 2.81
CA PHE A 113 -12.67 2.01 1.51
C PHE A 113 -13.72 2.89 0.84
N HIS A 114 -13.51 3.22 -0.43
CA HIS A 114 -14.43 3.95 -1.29
C HIS A 114 -14.52 3.31 -2.68
N LYS A 115 -15.55 3.69 -3.45
CA LYS A 115 -15.85 3.08 -4.75
C LYS A 115 -15.54 3.98 -5.96
N LEU A 116 -14.64 4.92 -5.85
CA LEU A 116 -14.27 5.83 -6.94
C LEU A 116 -13.68 5.13 -8.18
N CYS A 117 -13.24 3.88 -8.02
CA CYS A 117 -12.70 3.07 -9.11
C CYS A 117 -13.76 2.43 -10.01
N ILE A 118 -15.05 2.41 -9.64
CA ILE A 118 -16.11 1.66 -10.37
C ILE A 118 -16.17 2.07 -11.83
N GLU A 119 -16.23 3.36 -12.13
CA GLU A 119 -16.26 3.83 -13.52
C GLU A 119 -15.08 3.34 -14.36
N LYS A 120 -13.91 3.24 -13.76
CA LYS A 120 -12.72 2.73 -14.44
C LYS A 120 -12.86 1.24 -14.77
N TYR A 121 -13.38 0.46 -13.82
CA TYR A 121 -13.66 -0.96 -14.04
C TYR A 121 -14.72 -1.16 -15.13
N ASP A 122 -15.81 -0.37 -15.10
CA ASP A 122 -16.86 -0.41 -16.10
C ASP A 122 -16.35 -0.07 -17.50
N ARG A 123 -15.53 0.97 -17.63
CA ARG A 123 -14.89 1.36 -18.91
C ARG A 123 -13.95 0.29 -19.47
N LEU A 124 -13.31 -0.48 -18.60
CA LEU A 124 -12.41 -1.57 -18.99
C LEU A 124 -13.14 -2.90 -19.24
N GLY A 125 -14.45 -2.97 -18.98
CA GLY A 125 -15.22 -4.21 -19.06
C GLY A 125 -14.78 -5.27 -18.06
N ILE A 126 -14.22 -4.83 -16.90
CA ILE A 126 -13.71 -5.71 -15.85
C ILE A 126 -14.68 -5.66 -14.67
N GLU A 127 -15.08 -6.83 -14.19
CA GLU A 127 -15.90 -6.92 -12.97
C GLU A 127 -15.11 -6.42 -11.75
N PHE A 128 -15.72 -5.50 -10.96
CA PHE A 128 -15.14 -5.06 -9.70
C PHE A 128 -15.59 -5.99 -8.56
N PRO A 129 -14.68 -6.77 -7.96
CA PRO A 129 -15.04 -7.81 -6.98
C PRO A 129 -15.72 -7.28 -5.71
N LEU A 130 -15.51 -6.01 -5.36
CA LEU A 130 -16.07 -5.36 -4.18
C LEU A 130 -17.22 -4.40 -4.52
N ARG A 131 -17.89 -4.60 -5.66
CA ARG A 131 -18.97 -3.71 -6.13
C ARG A 131 -20.09 -3.55 -5.09
N ASP A 132 -20.48 -4.65 -4.46
CA ASP A 132 -21.57 -4.68 -3.47
C ASP A 132 -21.11 -4.38 -2.04
N THR A 133 -19.80 -4.32 -1.80
CA THR A 133 -19.25 -3.94 -0.49
C THR A 133 -19.58 -2.48 -0.21
N PRO A 134 -20.17 -2.13 0.96
CA PRO A 134 -20.45 -0.74 1.30
C PRO A 134 -19.14 0.07 1.43
N ALA A 135 -19.21 1.37 1.17
CA ALA A 135 -18.10 2.25 1.51
C ALA A 135 -17.88 2.27 3.04
N MET A 136 -16.62 2.43 3.46
CA MET A 136 -16.29 2.51 4.88
C MET A 136 -16.83 3.79 5.50
N ASN A 137 -17.54 3.66 6.61
CA ASN A 137 -18.01 4.80 7.39
C ASN A 137 -16.82 5.42 8.16
N GLU A 138 -16.53 6.70 7.93
CA GLU A 138 -15.39 7.38 8.55
C GLU A 138 -15.48 7.47 10.07
N ALA A 139 -16.69 7.67 10.63
CA ALA A 139 -16.88 7.71 12.07
C ALA A 139 -16.63 6.32 12.70
N TRP A 140 -17.05 5.26 12.04
CA TRP A 140 -16.75 3.89 12.45
C TRP A 140 -15.26 3.60 12.37
N LEU A 141 -14.61 3.95 11.27
CA LEU A 141 -13.15 3.81 11.15
C LEU A 141 -12.43 4.52 12.29
N LYS A 142 -12.80 5.77 12.59
CA LYS A 142 -12.22 6.53 13.70
C LYS A 142 -12.37 5.79 15.03
N GLN A 143 -13.55 5.25 15.34
CA GLN A 143 -13.78 4.47 16.56
C GLN A 143 -12.92 3.19 16.64
N LEU A 144 -12.66 2.54 15.49
CA LEU A 144 -11.77 1.39 15.45
C LEU A 144 -10.32 1.80 15.73
N LEU A 145 -9.88 2.92 15.16
CA LEU A 145 -8.51 3.41 15.32
C LEU A 145 -8.23 3.91 16.75
N GLU A 146 -9.23 4.44 17.46
CA GLU A 146 -9.11 4.82 18.87
C GLU A 146 -8.87 3.61 19.80
N LYS A 147 -9.08 2.38 19.32
CA LYS A 147 -8.87 1.13 20.09
C LYS A 147 -7.55 0.42 19.72
N LEU A 148 -6.78 0.97 18.79
CA LEU A 148 -5.46 0.47 18.37
C LEU A 148 -4.32 0.96 19.25
#